data_52b42faf76ae3c78484268ff68c0d2db
#
_entry.id   52b42faf76ae3c78484268ff68c0d2db
#
_cell.length_a   1.000
_cell.length_b   1.000
_cell.length_c   1.000
_cell.angle_alpha   90.00
_cell.angle_beta   90.00
_cell.angle_gamma   90.00
#
_symmetry.space_group_name_H-M   'P 1'
#
loop_
_entity.id
_entity.type
_entity.pdbx_description
1 polymer ?
#
loop_
_entity_poly.entity_id
_entity_poly.type
_entity_poly.pdbx_seq_one_letter_code
_entity_poly.pdbx_strand_id
1 'polypeptide(L)'
;MSAPPVTVLQATPQEEAAIRAAVRGAGGDDLVVAGPQHVAGLTAMLADPRVSDPIYDLPRPITEESVARWIEQSEALRQKGECLLTVALDEAGEVAGYSRFTVWPERSAAEIAGARRADLQNSHAGKAGVARSIAFMFEVLGVRMIALTAALDNVRSAASIDAAGFRRMGEVDSVRPDGTTRRSLYWEMTREEWVRTHRL
;
A
#
# COMPACT_ATOMS: atom_id res chain seq x y z
N MET A 1 0.32 7.43 -10.24
CA MET A 1 -0.39 6.16 -9.94
C MET A 1 0.58 5.03 -10.17
N SER A 2 0.61 4.05 -9.28
CA SER A 2 1.43 2.85 -9.45
C SER A 2 1.04 2.13 -10.74
N ALA A 3 2.03 1.57 -11.44
CA ALA A 3 1.77 0.77 -12.62
C ALA A 3 1.29 -0.65 -12.21
N PRO A 4 0.42 -1.28 -13.01
CA PRO A 4 0.03 -2.66 -12.74
C PRO A 4 1.23 -3.60 -12.85
N PRO A 5 1.16 -4.80 -12.23
CA PRO A 5 2.25 -5.78 -12.27
C PRO A 5 2.73 -6.10 -13.69
N VAL A 6 4.03 -6.38 -13.80
CA VAL A 6 4.66 -6.82 -15.07
C VAL A 6 4.10 -8.17 -15.49
N THR A 7 3.96 -9.09 -14.54
CA THR A 7 3.26 -10.36 -14.80
C THR A 7 1.77 -10.10 -14.96
N VAL A 8 1.22 -10.49 -16.10
CA VAL A 8 -0.18 -10.29 -16.42
C VAL A 8 -0.99 -11.50 -16.00
N LEU A 9 -1.78 -11.38 -14.95
CA LEU A 9 -2.89 -12.27 -14.65
C LEU A 9 -4.18 -11.65 -15.19
N GLN A 10 -5.08 -12.48 -15.63
CA GLN A 10 -6.41 -12.06 -16.06
C GLN A 10 -7.44 -12.60 -15.07
N ALA A 11 -8.22 -11.71 -14.48
CA ALA A 11 -9.32 -12.09 -13.62
C ALA A 11 -10.53 -12.49 -14.47
N THR A 12 -11.31 -13.44 -13.97
CA THR A 12 -12.66 -13.64 -14.50
C THR A 12 -13.57 -12.48 -14.09
N PRO A 13 -14.67 -12.20 -14.82
CA PRO A 13 -15.60 -11.15 -14.40
C PRO A 13 -16.15 -11.33 -12.98
N GLN A 14 -16.34 -12.57 -12.55
CA GLN A 14 -16.79 -12.89 -11.19
C GLN A 14 -15.71 -12.57 -10.15
N GLU A 15 -14.48 -12.93 -10.42
CA GLU A 15 -13.32 -12.63 -9.54
C GLU A 15 -13.10 -11.12 -9.44
N GLU A 16 -13.12 -10.40 -10.57
CA GLU A 16 -13.02 -8.94 -10.58
C GLU A 16 -14.13 -8.30 -9.73
N ALA A 17 -15.37 -8.71 -9.91
CA ALA A 17 -16.50 -8.20 -9.13
C ALA A 17 -16.35 -8.46 -7.63
N ALA A 18 -15.86 -9.64 -7.25
CA ALA A 18 -15.59 -10.01 -5.85
C ALA A 18 -14.49 -9.14 -5.24
N ILE A 19 -13.38 -8.93 -5.94
CA ILE A 19 -12.28 -8.06 -5.49
C ILE A 19 -12.77 -6.62 -5.29
N ARG A 20 -13.51 -6.07 -6.28
CA ARG A 20 -14.08 -4.73 -6.17
C ARG A 20 -15.04 -4.60 -4.97
N ALA A 21 -15.86 -5.61 -4.72
CA ALA A 21 -16.76 -5.65 -3.57
C ALA A 21 -15.97 -5.70 -2.25
N ALA A 22 -14.92 -6.51 -2.17
CA ALA A 22 -14.05 -6.61 -1.00
C ALA A 22 -13.39 -5.27 -0.66
N VAL A 23 -12.86 -4.55 -1.66
CA VAL A 23 -12.26 -3.22 -1.47
C VAL A 23 -13.30 -2.22 -0.94
N ARG A 24 -14.51 -2.18 -1.52
CA ARG A 24 -15.58 -1.28 -1.05
C ARG A 24 -16.07 -1.61 0.34
N GLY A 25 -16.17 -2.89 0.68
CA GLY A 25 -16.65 -3.37 1.97
C GLY A 25 -15.60 -3.35 3.09
N ALA A 26 -14.32 -3.17 2.74
CA ALA A 26 -13.25 -3.13 3.73
C ALA A 26 -13.39 -1.92 4.65
N GLY A 27 -13.19 -2.16 5.97
CA GLY A 27 -13.31 -1.15 7.01
C GLY A 27 -13.80 -1.78 8.31
N GLY A 28 -13.80 -1.01 9.39
CA GLY A 28 -14.21 -1.44 10.74
C GLY A 28 -13.18 -1.04 11.79
N ASP A 29 -13.35 -1.53 13.01
CA ASP A 29 -12.54 -1.13 14.15
C ASP A 29 -11.04 -1.50 13.99
N ASP A 30 -10.77 -2.64 13.33
CA ASP A 30 -9.40 -3.10 13.08
C ASP A 30 -8.78 -2.52 11.79
N LEU A 31 -9.56 -1.83 10.96
CA LEU A 31 -9.13 -1.28 9.68
C LEU A 31 -9.77 0.09 9.43
N VAL A 32 -9.18 1.13 9.99
CA VAL A 32 -9.71 2.48 9.91
C VAL A 32 -9.46 3.09 8.54
N VAL A 33 -10.52 3.30 7.76
CA VAL A 33 -10.43 3.98 6.46
C VAL A 33 -10.15 5.47 6.68
N ALA A 34 -9.19 6.00 5.92
CA ALA A 34 -8.87 7.42 6.01
C ALA A 34 -10.05 8.30 5.59
N GLY A 35 -10.32 9.33 6.37
CA GLY A 35 -11.39 10.30 6.12
C GLY A 35 -10.96 11.71 6.50
N PRO A 36 -11.84 12.72 6.33
CA PRO A 36 -11.54 14.13 6.58
C PRO A 36 -10.98 14.41 7.98
N GLN A 37 -11.39 13.65 8.99
CA GLN A 37 -10.92 13.77 10.38
C GLN A 37 -9.44 13.42 10.55
N HIS A 38 -8.83 12.72 9.59
CA HIS A 38 -7.43 12.30 9.64
C HIS A 38 -6.48 13.25 8.89
N VAL A 39 -7.00 14.31 8.23
CA VAL A 39 -6.20 15.23 7.41
C VAL A 39 -5.07 15.85 8.21
N ALA A 40 -5.36 16.47 9.36
CA ALA A 40 -4.36 17.13 10.18
C ALA A 40 -3.27 16.16 10.67
N GLY A 41 -3.68 14.98 11.19
CA GLY A 41 -2.74 13.97 11.69
C GLY A 41 -1.85 13.37 10.57
N LEU A 42 -2.44 13.07 9.41
CA LEU A 42 -1.66 12.62 8.24
C LEU A 42 -0.70 13.70 7.75
N THR A 43 -1.15 14.96 7.68
CA THR A 43 -0.28 16.08 7.27
C THR A 43 0.89 16.24 8.23
N ALA A 44 0.64 16.23 9.53
CA ALA A 44 1.69 16.33 10.54
C ALA A 44 2.71 15.19 10.43
N MET A 45 2.24 13.94 10.26
CA MET A 45 3.11 12.78 10.10
C MET A 45 3.93 12.85 8.81
N LEU A 46 3.31 13.23 7.69
CA LEU A 46 3.96 13.28 6.37
C LEU A 46 4.86 14.53 6.18
N ALA A 47 4.71 15.56 7.00
CA ALA A 47 5.61 16.72 7.02
C ALA A 47 7.03 16.36 7.48
N ASP A 48 7.22 15.23 8.18
CA ASP A 48 8.55 14.74 8.54
C ASP A 48 9.24 14.12 7.31
N PRO A 49 10.37 14.69 6.83
CA PRO A 49 11.08 14.16 5.67
C PRO A 49 11.54 12.70 5.84
N ARG A 50 11.84 12.28 7.10
CA ARG A 50 12.21 10.88 7.40
C ARG A 50 11.09 9.89 7.07
N VAL A 51 9.84 10.35 7.06
CA VAL A 51 8.66 9.57 6.71
C VAL A 51 8.36 9.70 5.22
N SER A 52 8.33 10.92 4.69
CA SER A 52 7.80 11.19 3.36
C SER A 52 8.79 11.06 2.22
N ASP A 53 10.09 11.39 2.41
CA ASP A 53 11.07 11.39 1.32
C ASP A 53 11.23 10.04 0.60
N PRO A 54 11.22 8.89 1.31
CA PRO A 54 11.34 7.59 0.65
C PRO A 54 10.13 7.22 -0.23
N ILE A 55 9.00 7.92 -0.10
CA ILE A 55 7.74 7.56 -0.72
C ILE A 55 7.49 8.43 -1.95
N TYR A 56 7.35 7.80 -3.11
CA TYR A 56 7.29 8.52 -4.38
C TYR A 56 5.88 8.99 -4.77
N ASP A 57 4.83 8.35 -4.27
CA ASP A 57 3.45 8.55 -4.68
C ASP A 57 2.62 9.45 -3.75
N LEU A 58 3.28 10.11 -2.80
CA LEU A 58 2.64 11.09 -1.92
C LEU A 58 2.31 12.40 -2.68
N PRO A 59 1.24 13.10 -2.27
CA PRO A 59 0.97 14.43 -2.78
C PRO A 59 2.12 15.39 -2.42
N ARG A 60 2.47 16.29 -3.33
CA ARG A 60 3.49 17.33 -3.10
C ARG A 60 2.96 18.69 -3.56
N PRO A 61 3.20 19.78 -2.82
CA PRO A 61 3.78 19.82 -1.47
C PRO A 61 2.85 19.14 -0.43
N ILE A 62 3.41 18.72 0.72
CA ILE A 62 2.62 18.16 1.83
C ILE A 62 1.93 19.34 2.55
N THR A 63 0.64 19.50 2.35
CA THR A 63 -0.22 20.49 3.00
C THR A 63 -1.56 19.84 3.34
N GLU A 64 -2.32 20.39 4.26
CA GLU A 64 -3.66 19.88 4.58
C GLU A 64 -4.55 19.82 3.35
N GLU A 65 -4.48 20.81 2.46
CA GLU A 65 -5.23 20.83 1.22
C GLU A 65 -4.86 19.66 0.29
N SER A 66 -3.55 19.41 0.11
CA SER A 66 -3.09 18.33 -0.76
C SER A 66 -3.40 16.95 -0.17
N VAL A 67 -3.30 16.80 1.16
CA VAL A 67 -3.64 15.57 1.88
C VAL A 67 -5.16 15.33 1.86
N ALA A 68 -5.99 16.35 2.07
CA ALA A 68 -7.44 16.24 1.95
C ALA A 68 -7.84 15.74 0.56
N ARG A 69 -7.29 16.34 -0.49
CA ARG A 69 -7.52 15.96 -1.89
C ARG A 69 -7.07 14.52 -2.16
N TRP A 70 -5.95 14.09 -1.59
CA TRP A 70 -5.46 12.72 -1.70
C TRP A 70 -6.41 11.70 -1.03
N ILE A 71 -6.98 12.03 0.13
CA ILE A 71 -8.00 11.22 0.81
C ILE A 71 -9.26 11.13 -0.06
N GLU A 72 -9.77 12.26 -0.56
CA GLU A 72 -10.95 12.30 -1.44
C GLU A 72 -10.76 11.46 -2.71
N GLN A 73 -9.60 11.59 -3.37
CA GLN A 73 -9.26 10.79 -4.55
C GLN A 73 -9.17 9.30 -4.22
N SER A 74 -8.61 8.96 -3.06
CA SER A 74 -8.52 7.58 -2.60
C SER A 74 -9.91 7.00 -2.32
N GLU A 75 -10.82 7.77 -1.73
CA GLU A 75 -12.20 7.34 -1.52
C GLU A 75 -12.95 7.19 -2.87
N ALA A 76 -12.78 8.10 -3.81
CA ALA A 76 -13.37 7.97 -5.13
C ALA A 76 -12.90 6.69 -5.87
N LEU A 77 -11.63 6.30 -5.71
CA LEU A 77 -11.10 5.04 -6.22
C LEU A 77 -11.60 3.84 -5.41
N ARG A 78 -11.81 3.97 -4.10
CA ARG A 78 -12.41 2.94 -3.25
C ARG A 78 -13.81 2.58 -3.72
N GLN A 79 -14.62 3.57 -4.08
CA GLN A 79 -15.96 3.32 -4.65
C GLN A 79 -15.91 2.55 -5.97
N LYS A 80 -14.81 2.66 -6.74
CA LYS A 80 -14.56 1.84 -7.92
C LYS A 80 -13.98 0.46 -7.58
N GLY A 81 -13.57 0.24 -6.34
CA GLY A 81 -12.88 -0.99 -5.92
C GLY A 81 -11.42 -1.06 -6.34
N GLU A 82 -10.74 0.08 -6.48
CA GLU A 82 -9.38 0.20 -7.03
C GLU A 82 -8.35 0.74 -6.05
N CYS A 83 -8.79 1.25 -4.90
CA CYS A 83 -7.91 1.76 -3.84
C CYS A 83 -8.54 1.58 -2.47
N LEU A 84 -7.70 1.39 -1.46
CA LEU A 84 -8.08 1.49 -0.06
C LEU A 84 -6.99 2.25 0.68
N LEU A 85 -7.30 3.42 1.20
CA LEU A 85 -6.41 4.20 2.07
C LEU A 85 -6.86 4.04 3.52
N THR A 86 -5.97 3.55 4.38
CA THR A 86 -6.23 3.32 5.80
C THR A 86 -5.24 4.07 6.66
N VAL A 87 -5.64 4.37 7.89
CA VAL A 87 -4.76 4.92 8.93
C VAL A 87 -4.64 3.94 10.09
N ALA A 88 -3.46 3.89 10.69
CA ALA A 88 -3.24 3.29 11.99
C ALA A 88 -3.24 4.39 13.04
N LEU A 89 -3.99 4.20 14.10
CA LEU A 89 -4.02 5.12 15.24
C LEU A 89 -3.22 4.53 16.40
N ASP A 90 -2.61 5.38 17.22
CA ASP A 90 -2.00 4.98 18.48
C ASP A 90 -3.04 4.96 19.62
N GLU A 91 -2.60 4.65 20.84
CA GLU A 91 -3.47 4.58 22.03
C GLU A 91 -4.12 5.92 22.39
N ALA A 92 -3.54 7.03 21.94
CA ALA A 92 -4.10 8.37 22.12
C ALA A 92 -5.10 8.74 20.99
N GLY A 93 -5.29 7.87 19.98
CA GLY A 93 -6.11 8.15 18.82
C GLY A 93 -5.43 9.00 17.76
N GLU A 94 -4.11 9.24 17.89
CA GLU A 94 -3.35 10.01 16.92
C GLU A 94 -2.84 9.14 15.76
N VAL A 95 -2.66 9.75 14.58
CA VAL A 95 -2.18 9.02 13.40
C VAL A 95 -0.75 8.53 13.62
N ALA A 96 -0.60 7.22 13.68
CA ALA A 96 0.65 6.48 13.86
C ALA A 96 1.24 5.95 12.55
N GLY A 97 0.43 5.88 11.50
CA GLY A 97 0.83 5.39 10.19
C GLY A 97 -0.32 5.38 9.20
N TYR A 98 -0.01 5.02 7.97
CA TYR A 98 -1.01 4.76 6.95
C TYR A 98 -0.61 3.56 6.09
N SER A 99 -1.59 2.96 5.43
CA SER A 99 -1.41 2.01 4.33
C SER A 99 -2.32 2.39 3.19
N ARG A 100 -1.78 2.39 1.97
CA ARG A 100 -2.53 2.59 0.74
C ARG A 100 -2.40 1.36 -0.12
N PHE A 101 -3.50 0.67 -0.30
CA PHE A 101 -3.60 -0.48 -1.19
C PHE A 101 -4.09 0.02 -2.55
N THR A 102 -3.29 -0.14 -3.58
CA THR A 102 -3.70 0.05 -4.96
C THR A 102 -4.08 -1.31 -5.52
N VAL A 103 -5.25 -1.42 -6.13
CA VAL A 103 -5.80 -2.69 -6.60
C VAL A 103 -6.10 -2.59 -8.09
N TRP A 104 -5.73 -3.62 -8.83
CA TRP A 104 -6.07 -3.85 -10.23
C TRP A 104 -6.97 -5.09 -10.32
N PRO A 105 -8.30 -4.93 -10.12
CA PRO A 105 -9.21 -6.06 -10.01
C PRO A 105 -9.23 -6.93 -11.26
N GLU A 106 -9.14 -6.32 -12.46
CA GLU A 106 -9.11 -7.00 -13.76
C GLU A 106 -7.84 -7.87 -13.93
N ARG A 107 -6.80 -7.61 -13.12
CA ARG A 107 -5.55 -8.38 -13.08
C ARG A 107 -5.44 -9.26 -11.84
N SER A 108 -6.44 -9.26 -10.98
CA SER A 108 -6.38 -9.94 -9.69
C SER A 108 -5.09 -9.62 -8.92
N ALA A 109 -4.74 -8.33 -8.88
CA ALA A 109 -3.45 -7.89 -8.34
C ALA A 109 -3.59 -6.66 -7.43
N ALA A 110 -2.65 -6.50 -6.49
CA ALA A 110 -2.57 -5.35 -5.62
C ALA A 110 -1.12 -4.95 -5.33
N GLU A 111 -0.95 -3.70 -4.90
CA GLU A 111 0.28 -3.15 -4.33
C GLU A 111 -0.05 -2.47 -3.01
N ILE A 112 0.90 -2.46 -2.07
CA ILE A 112 0.81 -1.66 -0.86
C ILE A 112 1.94 -0.64 -0.80
N ALA A 113 1.59 0.60 -0.52
CA ALA A 113 2.50 1.64 -0.05
C ALA A 113 2.07 2.07 1.35
N GLY A 114 3.02 2.49 2.17
CA GLY A 114 2.67 2.95 3.51
C GLY A 114 3.88 3.42 4.31
N ALA A 115 3.59 4.09 5.41
CA ALA A 115 4.61 4.55 6.35
C ALA A 115 4.09 4.52 7.79
N ARG A 116 5.03 4.52 8.71
CA ARG A 116 4.80 4.76 10.13
C ARG A 116 5.47 6.04 10.55
N ARG A 117 4.88 6.71 11.55
CA ARG A 117 5.46 7.88 12.21
C ARG A 117 6.92 7.57 12.61
N ALA A 118 7.80 8.56 12.49
CA ALA A 118 9.25 8.34 12.60
C ALA A 118 9.68 7.74 13.96
N ASP A 119 9.02 8.12 15.04
CA ASP A 119 9.26 7.60 16.39
C ASP A 119 8.85 6.13 16.58
N LEU A 120 7.95 5.64 15.71
CA LEU A 120 7.45 4.25 15.73
C LEU A 120 8.13 3.34 14.70
N GLN A 121 9.12 3.86 13.97
CA GLN A 121 9.92 3.07 13.04
C GLN A 121 10.93 2.18 13.80
N ASN A 122 11.45 1.15 13.11
CA ASN A 122 12.42 0.17 13.65
C ASN A 122 11.91 -0.71 14.82
N SER A 123 10.61 -0.75 15.06
CA SER A 123 10.01 -1.66 16.02
C SER A 123 9.65 -3.02 15.36
N HIS A 124 9.62 -4.10 16.15
CA HIS A 124 9.14 -5.41 15.68
C HIS A 124 7.69 -5.35 15.12
N ALA A 125 6.91 -4.36 15.52
CA ALA A 125 5.57 -4.10 15.02
C ALA A 125 5.52 -3.77 13.51
N GLY A 126 6.63 -3.31 12.91
CA GLY A 126 6.71 -3.05 11.47
C GLY A 126 6.62 -4.34 10.65
N LYS A 127 7.37 -5.39 11.03
CA LYS A 127 7.34 -6.69 10.35
C LYS A 127 5.96 -7.36 10.45
N ALA A 128 5.35 -7.32 11.64
CA ALA A 128 4.00 -7.85 11.84
C ALA A 128 2.95 -7.08 11.01
N GLY A 129 3.12 -5.76 10.85
CA GLY A 129 2.26 -4.93 10.00
C GLY A 129 2.33 -5.32 8.54
N VAL A 130 3.53 -5.52 8.00
CA VAL A 130 3.72 -5.98 6.61
C VAL A 130 3.09 -7.36 6.40
N ALA A 131 3.32 -8.31 7.30
CA ALA A 131 2.73 -9.65 7.19
C ALA A 131 1.19 -9.60 7.21
N ARG A 132 0.59 -8.80 8.10
CA ARG A 132 -0.87 -8.60 8.14
C ARG A 132 -1.40 -7.98 6.84
N SER A 133 -0.68 -7.02 6.27
CA SER A 133 -1.09 -6.39 5.02
C SER A 133 -1.04 -7.37 3.84
N ILE A 134 -0.04 -8.24 3.78
CA ILE A 134 0.07 -9.29 2.76
C ILE A 134 -1.10 -10.28 2.91
N ALA A 135 -1.34 -10.77 4.13
CA ALA A 135 -2.47 -11.66 4.42
C ALA A 135 -3.81 -11.00 4.03
N PHE A 136 -4.01 -9.74 4.40
CA PHE A 136 -5.21 -8.98 4.05
C PHE A 136 -5.44 -8.91 2.53
N MET A 137 -4.40 -8.64 1.74
CA MET A 137 -4.53 -8.59 0.29
C MET A 137 -4.89 -9.96 -0.30
N PHE A 138 -4.27 -11.04 0.17
CA PHE A 138 -4.54 -12.37 -0.36
C PHE A 138 -5.85 -13.00 0.15
N GLU A 139 -6.18 -12.80 1.44
CA GLU A 139 -7.30 -13.50 2.09
C GLU A 139 -8.59 -12.69 2.06
N VAL A 140 -8.50 -11.36 2.26
CA VAL A 140 -9.67 -10.49 2.36
C VAL A 140 -9.98 -9.83 1.02
N LEU A 141 -8.99 -9.17 0.37
CA LEU A 141 -9.21 -8.60 -0.96
C LEU A 141 -9.31 -9.67 -2.05
N GLY A 142 -8.74 -10.85 -1.84
CA GLY A 142 -8.87 -12.00 -2.71
C GLY A 142 -8.00 -11.95 -3.97
N VAL A 143 -7.00 -11.06 -4.03
CA VAL A 143 -6.09 -10.99 -5.18
C VAL A 143 -5.20 -12.21 -5.28
N ARG A 144 -4.73 -12.51 -6.49
CA ARG A 144 -3.79 -13.63 -6.75
C ARG A 144 -2.34 -13.19 -6.81
N MET A 145 -2.09 -11.89 -6.91
CA MET A 145 -0.73 -11.34 -7.01
C MET A 145 -0.58 -10.08 -6.19
N ILE A 146 0.58 -9.92 -5.55
CA ILE A 146 1.04 -8.68 -4.95
C ILE A 146 2.32 -8.25 -5.65
N ALA A 147 2.37 -6.98 -6.08
CA ALA A 147 3.56 -6.33 -6.58
C ALA A 147 4.05 -5.30 -5.56
N LEU A 148 5.37 -5.14 -5.44
CA LEU A 148 5.97 -4.15 -4.55
C LEU A 148 7.12 -3.44 -5.26
N THR A 149 7.31 -2.16 -4.91
CA THR A 149 8.45 -1.36 -5.37
C THR A 149 9.17 -0.73 -4.19
N ALA A 150 10.48 -0.52 -4.35
CA ALA A 150 11.28 0.28 -3.44
C ALA A 150 12.30 1.10 -4.24
N ALA A 151 12.65 2.30 -3.76
CA ALA A 151 13.74 3.08 -4.35
C ALA A 151 15.04 2.28 -4.30
N LEU A 152 15.94 2.49 -5.29
CA LEU A 152 17.21 1.75 -5.37
C LEU A 152 18.07 1.90 -4.11
N ASP A 153 18.00 3.04 -3.47
CA ASP A 153 18.72 3.40 -2.24
C ASP A 153 17.97 3.04 -0.95
N ASN A 154 16.71 2.59 -1.04
CA ASN A 154 15.92 2.18 0.12
C ASN A 154 16.23 0.73 0.52
N VAL A 155 17.47 0.51 0.98
CA VAL A 155 17.99 -0.81 1.37
C VAL A 155 17.11 -1.48 2.45
N ARG A 156 16.54 -0.69 3.37
CA ARG A 156 15.68 -1.22 4.44
C ARG A 156 14.39 -1.83 3.88
N SER A 157 13.71 -1.13 2.99
CA SER A 157 12.49 -1.66 2.35
C SER A 157 12.82 -2.87 1.51
N ALA A 158 13.89 -2.81 0.70
CA ALA A 158 14.34 -3.93 -0.12
C ALA A 158 14.59 -5.19 0.74
N ALA A 159 15.36 -5.06 1.83
CA ALA A 159 15.63 -6.18 2.75
C ALA A 159 14.35 -6.74 3.39
N SER A 160 13.37 -5.88 3.71
CA SER A 160 12.10 -6.30 4.28
C SER A 160 11.24 -7.07 3.29
N ILE A 161 11.22 -6.64 2.02
CA ILE A 161 10.49 -7.29 0.93
C ILE A 161 11.13 -8.65 0.60
N ASP A 162 12.46 -8.71 0.50
CA ASP A 162 13.19 -9.97 0.29
C ASP A 162 12.92 -10.96 1.45
N ALA A 163 12.97 -10.48 2.71
CA ALA A 163 12.70 -11.30 3.89
C ALA A 163 11.26 -11.81 3.98
N ALA A 164 10.31 -11.11 3.37
CA ALA A 164 8.93 -11.55 3.23
C ALA A 164 8.72 -12.61 2.14
N GLY A 165 9.78 -12.98 1.40
CA GLY A 165 9.75 -14.05 0.40
C GLY A 165 9.30 -13.61 -0.99
N PHE A 166 9.24 -12.30 -1.26
CA PHE A 166 8.93 -11.80 -2.60
C PHE A 166 10.06 -12.10 -3.58
N ARG A 167 9.68 -12.47 -4.79
CA ARG A 167 10.62 -12.72 -5.89
C ARG A 167 11.00 -11.39 -6.55
N ARG A 168 12.30 -11.10 -6.56
CA ARG A 168 12.84 -9.93 -7.24
C ARG A 168 12.73 -10.08 -8.76
N MET A 169 12.11 -9.12 -9.44
CA MET A 169 11.82 -9.15 -10.88
C MET A 169 12.71 -8.19 -11.69
N GLY A 170 13.59 -7.43 -11.01
CA GLY A 170 14.44 -6.44 -11.64
C GLY A 170 14.08 -5.02 -11.24
N GLU A 171 14.11 -4.10 -12.18
CA GLU A 171 13.89 -2.68 -11.96
C GLU A 171 12.79 -2.14 -12.89
N VAL A 172 12.02 -1.17 -12.40
CA VAL A 172 10.97 -0.47 -13.14
C VAL A 172 11.06 1.05 -12.92
N ASP A 173 10.45 1.80 -13.81
CA ASP A 173 10.26 3.23 -13.62
C ASP A 173 8.93 3.47 -12.89
N SER A 174 9.01 3.98 -11.65
CA SER A 174 7.87 4.41 -10.87
C SER A 174 7.53 5.86 -11.19
N VAL A 175 6.30 6.12 -11.61
CA VAL A 175 5.84 7.49 -12.00
C VAL A 175 5.28 8.20 -10.77
N ARG A 176 5.82 9.38 -10.46
CA ARG A 176 5.31 10.25 -9.39
C ARG A 176 4.03 10.99 -9.82
N PRO A 177 3.26 11.54 -8.86
CA PRO A 177 2.06 12.33 -9.18
C PRO A 177 2.32 13.55 -10.08
N ASP A 178 3.54 14.11 -10.05
CA ASP A 178 3.98 15.23 -10.88
C ASP A 178 4.44 14.81 -12.29
N GLY A 179 4.36 13.50 -12.61
CA GLY A 179 4.79 12.95 -13.90
C GLY A 179 6.27 12.63 -14.00
N THR A 180 7.09 12.98 -13.01
CA THR A 180 8.49 12.57 -12.98
C THR A 180 8.63 11.08 -12.66
N THR A 181 9.74 10.46 -13.07
CA THR A 181 9.99 9.05 -12.83
C THR A 181 11.07 8.85 -11.78
N ARG A 182 10.98 7.72 -11.08
CA ARG A 182 11.99 7.22 -10.18
C ARG A 182 12.31 5.77 -10.52
N ARG A 183 13.57 5.46 -10.74
CA ARG A 183 14.01 4.07 -10.88
C ARG A 183 13.82 3.32 -9.55
N SER A 184 13.17 2.18 -9.61
CA SER A 184 12.79 1.39 -8.43
C SER A 184 13.13 -0.08 -8.64
N LEU A 185 13.56 -0.76 -7.58
CA LEU A 185 13.53 -2.21 -7.51
C LEU A 185 12.07 -2.69 -7.52
N TYR A 186 11.84 -3.86 -8.11
CA TYR A 186 10.50 -4.40 -8.32
C TYR A 186 10.44 -5.89 -7.92
N TRP A 187 9.35 -6.27 -7.23
CA TRP A 187 9.10 -7.63 -6.77
C TRP A 187 7.66 -8.04 -7.03
N GLU A 188 7.47 -9.35 -7.15
CA GLU A 188 6.15 -9.99 -7.21
C GLU A 188 6.08 -11.19 -6.27
N MET A 189 4.88 -11.47 -5.78
CA MET A 189 4.53 -12.69 -5.05
C MET A 189 3.13 -13.13 -5.46
N THR A 190 2.99 -14.39 -5.84
CA THR A 190 1.68 -14.99 -6.07
C THR A 190 1.09 -15.53 -4.77
N ARG A 191 -0.24 -15.66 -4.73
CA ARG A 191 -0.94 -16.30 -3.62
C ARG A 191 -0.47 -17.74 -3.37
N GLU A 192 -0.15 -18.47 -4.43
CA GLU A 192 0.36 -19.85 -4.33
C GLU A 192 1.73 -19.89 -3.67
N GLU A 193 2.63 -18.98 -4.02
CA GLU A 193 3.94 -18.84 -3.38
C GLU A 193 3.80 -18.49 -1.91
N TRP A 194 2.93 -17.54 -1.57
CA TRP A 194 2.66 -17.13 -0.20
C TRP A 194 2.10 -18.28 0.65
N VAL A 195 1.10 -19.03 0.14
CA VAL A 195 0.51 -20.17 0.84
C VAL A 195 1.54 -21.25 1.12
N ARG A 196 2.47 -21.53 0.19
CA ARG A 196 3.53 -22.52 0.40
C ARG A 196 4.48 -22.16 1.53
N THR A 197 4.77 -20.87 1.73
CA THR A 197 5.69 -20.39 2.76
C THR A 197 5.06 -20.22 4.13
N HIS A 198 3.72 -20.14 4.22
CA HIS A 198 2.98 -19.87 5.47
C HIS A 198 2.13 -21.04 5.98
N ARG A 199 2.12 -22.18 5.30
CA ARG A 199 1.44 -23.42 5.72
C ARG A 199 2.38 -24.46 6.36
N LEU A 200 3.59 -24.05 6.78
CA LEU A 200 4.53 -24.92 7.51
C LEU A 200 4.39 -24.72 9.01
#